data_5938c396e35dc48fabbcc0868e0c6b16
#
_entry.id   5938c396e35dc48fabbcc0868e0c6b16
#
_cell.length_a   1.000
_cell.length_b   1.000
_cell.length_c   1.000
_cell.angle_alpha   90.00
_cell.angle_beta   90.00
_cell.angle_gamma   90.00
#
_symmetry.space_group_name_H-M   'P 1'
#
loop_
_entity.id
_entity.type
_entity.pdbx_description
1 polymer ?
#
loop_
_entity_poly.entity_id
_entity_poly.type
_entity_poly.pdbx_seq_one_letter_code
_entity_poly.pdbx_strand_id
1 'polypeptide(L)'
;MSRADSRRVPPEQIDAVVKALYAEADRLGWEHLAPQRRTALYDTWVIDPKIGAVLTEFMSAETARSWIKDGPMKEYRRARQGAGRYARFGSGQGPSAAQMVVHAAGPGAVIVGSTLGVKPFHCLASTDAGSTFVTWGEARNFRHLVWAALNHLADNPANSAVVVITETMAEPATAAEKALQQIIAERCSLELKYYRAANQRRAAVNRGDQ
;
A
#
# COMPACT_ATOMS: atom_id res chain seq x y z
N MET A 1 -4.60 -26.78 34.14
CA MET A 1 -4.88 -25.77 33.11
C MET A 1 -4.95 -26.49 31.75
N SER A 2 -6.17 -26.67 31.24
CA SER A 2 -6.44 -27.39 29.96
C SER A 2 -5.84 -26.60 28.81
N ARG A 3 -4.98 -27.23 28.01
CA ARG A 3 -4.59 -26.72 26.69
C ARG A 3 -5.87 -26.66 25.86
N ALA A 4 -6.45 -25.47 25.71
CA ALA A 4 -7.49 -25.23 24.72
C ALA A 4 -6.89 -25.57 23.37
N ASP A 5 -7.39 -26.61 22.73
CA ASP A 5 -7.14 -26.96 21.33
C ASP A 5 -7.42 -25.72 20.48
N SER A 6 -6.37 -25.01 20.10
CA SER A 6 -6.48 -23.92 19.14
C SER A 6 -6.75 -24.56 17.77
N ARG A 7 -8.04 -24.82 17.49
CA ARG A 7 -8.46 -25.27 16.17
C ARG A 7 -7.99 -24.26 15.14
N ARG A 8 -7.30 -24.72 14.14
CA ARG A 8 -6.75 -23.86 13.10
C ARG A 8 -7.90 -23.35 12.25
N VAL A 9 -8.04 -22.03 12.10
CA VAL A 9 -9.06 -21.44 11.22
C VAL A 9 -8.86 -21.98 9.79
N PRO A 10 -9.90 -22.54 9.14
CA PRO A 10 -9.82 -23.03 7.77
C PRO A 10 -9.39 -21.92 6.79
N PRO A 11 -8.55 -22.24 5.77
CA PRO A 11 -8.05 -21.24 4.82
C PRO A 11 -9.15 -20.45 4.11
N GLU A 12 -10.26 -21.09 3.75
CA GLU A 12 -11.40 -20.45 3.10
C GLU A 12 -12.10 -19.43 4.01
N GLN A 13 -12.15 -19.69 5.30
CA GLN A 13 -12.69 -18.74 6.28
C GLN A 13 -11.73 -17.57 6.50
N ILE A 14 -10.42 -17.83 6.55
CA ILE A 14 -9.42 -16.76 6.57
C ILE A 14 -9.61 -15.84 5.36
N ASP A 15 -9.78 -16.41 4.18
CA ASP A 15 -9.96 -15.66 2.93
C ASP A 15 -11.23 -14.81 2.96
N ALA A 16 -12.34 -15.38 3.42
CA ALA A 16 -13.61 -14.66 3.56
C ALA A 16 -13.51 -13.50 4.56
N VAL A 17 -12.88 -13.75 5.72
CA VAL A 17 -12.65 -12.73 6.75
C VAL A 17 -11.76 -11.60 6.23
N VAL A 18 -10.64 -11.92 5.59
CA VAL A 18 -9.73 -10.89 5.06
C VAL A 18 -10.39 -10.06 3.97
N LYS A 19 -11.18 -10.69 3.09
CA LYS A 19 -11.95 -10.00 2.06
C LYS A 19 -12.96 -9.02 2.67
N ALA A 20 -13.73 -9.46 3.67
CA ALA A 20 -14.71 -8.63 4.37
C ALA A 20 -14.01 -7.47 5.11
N LEU A 21 -12.91 -7.75 5.81
CA LEU A 21 -12.13 -6.78 6.55
C LEU A 21 -11.57 -5.68 5.65
N TYR A 22 -11.01 -6.05 4.49
CA TYR A 22 -10.43 -5.09 3.54
C TYR A 22 -11.50 -4.26 2.85
N ALA A 23 -12.64 -4.85 2.49
CA ALA A 23 -13.77 -4.11 1.94
C ALA A 23 -14.29 -3.05 2.93
N GLU A 24 -14.36 -3.39 4.21
CA GLU A 24 -14.78 -2.46 5.26
C GLU A 24 -13.72 -1.38 5.53
N ALA A 25 -12.44 -1.75 5.53
CA ALA A 25 -11.34 -0.80 5.68
C ALA A 25 -11.31 0.22 4.52
N ASP A 26 -11.55 -0.22 3.29
CA ASP A 26 -11.66 0.66 2.12
C ASP A 26 -12.86 1.60 2.23
N ARG A 27 -14.03 1.07 2.62
CA ARG A 27 -15.25 1.85 2.83
C ARG A 27 -15.07 2.97 3.86
N LEU A 28 -14.33 2.69 4.92
CA LEU A 28 -14.07 3.64 6.02
C LEU A 28 -12.91 4.60 5.70
N GLY A 29 -12.17 4.42 4.63
CA GLY A 29 -10.98 5.20 4.34
C GLY A 29 -9.87 4.99 5.38
N TRP A 30 -9.60 3.75 5.75
CA TRP A 30 -8.70 3.33 6.83
C TRP A 30 -7.38 4.11 6.90
N GLU A 31 -6.75 4.37 5.76
CA GLU A 31 -5.45 5.05 5.72
C GLU A 31 -5.49 6.50 6.21
N HIS A 32 -6.67 7.12 6.20
CA HIS A 32 -6.89 8.51 6.62
C HIS A 32 -7.47 8.62 8.03
N LEU A 33 -7.79 7.49 8.69
CA LEU A 33 -8.33 7.49 10.04
C LEU A 33 -7.26 7.84 11.08
N ALA A 34 -7.64 8.60 12.10
CA ALA A 34 -6.81 8.85 13.28
C ALA A 34 -6.51 7.54 14.04
N PRO A 35 -5.36 7.43 14.73
CA PRO A 35 -4.96 6.22 15.45
C PRO A 35 -6.01 5.71 16.46
N GLN A 36 -6.64 6.61 17.20
CA GLN A 36 -7.69 6.28 18.18
C GLN A 36 -8.91 5.62 17.50
N ARG A 37 -9.31 6.17 16.34
CA ARG A 37 -10.42 5.61 15.55
C ARG A 37 -10.09 4.20 15.03
N ARG A 38 -8.86 4.00 14.56
CA ARG A 38 -8.39 2.66 14.14
C ARG A 38 -8.41 1.67 15.28
N THR A 39 -8.01 2.10 16.48
CA THR A 39 -8.02 1.24 17.67
C THR A 39 -9.44 0.80 18.03
N ALA A 40 -10.40 1.72 18.02
CA ALA A 40 -11.81 1.43 18.30
C ALA A 40 -12.42 0.46 17.26
N LEU A 41 -12.01 0.57 15.99
CA LEU A 41 -12.51 -0.34 14.94
C LEU A 41 -12.08 -1.79 15.13
N TYR A 42 -10.93 -2.06 15.76
CA TYR A 42 -10.56 -3.45 16.06
C TYR A 42 -11.57 -4.11 17.02
N ASP A 43 -12.08 -3.37 18.00
CA ASP A 43 -13.06 -3.87 18.95
C ASP A 43 -14.42 -4.10 18.25
N THR A 44 -14.82 -3.20 17.34
CA THR A 44 -15.99 -3.35 16.49
C THR A 44 -15.88 -4.59 15.57
N TRP A 45 -14.73 -4.77 14.93
CA TRP A 45 -14.52 -5.89 14.00
C TRP A 45 -14.50 -7.26 14.68
N VAL A 46 -14.10 -7.34 15.95
CA VAL A 46 -14.14 -8.61 16.70
C VAL A 46 -15.56 -9.14 16.87
N ILE A 47 -16.55 -8.26 16.99
CA ILE A 47 -17.95 -8.64 17.13
C ILE A 47 -18.72 -8.65 15.80
N ASP A 48 -18.10 -8.23 14.71
CA ASP A 48 -18.72 -8.23 13.39
C ASP A 48 -18.99 -9.66 12.90
N PRO A 49 -20.23 -9.97 12.43
CA PRO A 49 -20.61 -11.33 12.02
C PRO A 49 -19.79 -11.90 10.86
N LYS A 50 -19.24 -11.06 10.00
CA LYS A 50 -18.47 -11.48 8.81
C LYS A 50 -16.96 -11.49 9.04
N ILE A 51 -16.50 -10.95 10.18
CA ILE A 51 -15.08 -10.80 10.50
C ILE A 51 -14.75 -11.55 11.78
N GLY A 52 -14.97 -10.94 12.92
CA GLY A 52 -14.50 -11.47 14.19
C GLY A 52 -15.35 -12.62 14.73
N ALA A 53 -16.67 -12.62 14.51
CA ALA A 53 -17.53 -13.72 14.94
C ALA A 53 -17.09 -15.05 14.32
N VAL A 54 -16.67 -15.06 13.05
CA VAL A 54 -16.12 -16.24 12.38
C VAL A 54 -14.82 -16.72 13.05
N LEU A 55 -13.96 -15.79 13.44
CA LEU A 55 -12.69 -16.12 14.11
C LEU A 55 -12.90 -16.64 15.53
N THR A 56 -13.89 -16.10 16.25
CA THR A 56 -14.16 -16.48 17.64
C THR A 56 -14.73 -17.89 17.80
N GLU A 57 -15.14 -18.53 16.73
CA GLU A 57 -15.44 -19.97 16.72
C GLU A 57 -14.18 -20.85 16.95
N PHE A 58 -13.01 -20.30 16.68
CA PHE A 58 -11.72 -21.02 16.70
C PHE A 58 -10.73 -20.48 17.76
N MET A 59 -10.92 -19.24 18.21
CA MET A 59 -10.02 -18.60 19.16
C MET A 59 -10.76 -17.61 20.06
N SER A 60 -10.10 -17.15 21.14
CA SER A 60 -10.67 -16.11 22.01
C SER A 60 -10.83 -14.76 21.26
N ALA A 61 -11.76 -13.92 21.72
CA ALA A 61 -11.96 -12.57 21.17
C ALA A 61 -10.69 -11.73 21.19
N GLU A 62 -9.87 -11.83 22.25
CA GLU A 62 -8.59 -11.15 22.37
C GLU A 62 -7.60 -11.64 21.32
N THR A 63 -7.51 -12.95 21.11
CA THR A 63 -6.67 -13.55 20.06
C THR A 63 -7.15 -13.13 18.66
N ALA A 64 -8.47 -13.13 18.41
CA ALA A 64 -9.05 -12.68 17.15
C ALA A 64 -8.73 -11.19 16.88
N ARG A 65 -8.83 -10.33 17.90
CA ARG A 65 -8.45 -8.92 17.81
C ARG A 65 -6.97 -8.75 17.44
N SER A 66 -6.09 -9.47 18.11
CA SER A 66 -4.65 -9.44 17.82
C SER A 66 -4.35 -9.96 16.42
N TRP A 67 -5.02 -11.04 16.00
CA TRP A 67 -4.89 -11.59 14.66
C TRP A 67 -5.31 -10.60 13.57
N ILE A 68 -6.46 -9.91 13.75
CA ILE A 68 -6.94 -8.86 12.84
C ILE A 68 -5.89 -7.75 12.72
N LYS A 69 -5.44 -7.23 13.86
CA LYS A 69 -4.51 -6.08 13.95
C LYS A 69 -3.14 -6.41 13.38
N ASP A 70 -2.52 -7.48 13.85
CA ASP A 70 -1.10 -7.79 13.61
C ASP A 70 -0.89 -8.68 12.36
N GLY A 71 -1.95 -9.27 11.85
CA GLY A 71 -2.00 -10.02 10.59
C GLY A 71 -2.51 -9.16 9.42
N PRO A 72 -3.78 -9.30 9.02
CA PRO A 72 -4.32 -8.65 7.83
C PRO A 72 -4.16 -7.13 7.82
N MET A 73 -4.48 -6.43 8.91
CA MET A 73 -4.43 -4.97 8.93
C MET A 73 -3.00 -4.41 8.90
N LYS A 74 -2.03 -5.16 9.38
CA LYS A 74 -0.60 -4.83 9.21
C LYS A 74 -0.17 -4.93 7.75
N GLU A 75 -0.73 -5.89 7.01
CA GLU A 75 -0.44 -6.13 5.58
C GLU A 75 -1.35 -5.33 4.64
N TYR A 76 -2.42 -4.69 5.14
CA TYR A 76 -3.44 -4.01 4.33
C TYR A 76 -2.83 -3.05 3.29
N ARG A 77 -1.87 -2.23 3.72
CA ARG A 77 -1.21 -1.26 2.84
C ARG A 77 -0.42 -1.93 1.70
N ARG A 78 0.26 -3.05 2.01
CA ARG A 78 0.96 -3.86 1.00
C ARG A 78 -0.02 -4.52 0.04
N ALA A 79 -1.10 -5.08 0.57
CA ALA A 79 -2.12 -5.73 -0.23
C ALA A 79 -2.75 -4.78 -1.24
N ARG A 80 -3.01 -3.51 -0.86
CA ARG A 80 -3.48 -2.47 -1.79
C ARG A 80 -2.50 -2.15 -2.92
N GLN A 81 -1.22 -2.43 -2.75
CA GLN A 81 -0.19 -2.30 -3.79
C GLN A 81 0.00 -3.60 -4.59
N GLY A 82 -0.86 -4.59 -4.39
CA GLY A 82 -0.74 -5.89 -5.05
C GLY A 82 0.38 -6.77 -4.53
N ALA A 83 0.85 -6.54 -3.27
CA ALA A 83 1.96 -7.27 -2.68
C ALA A 83 1.63 -7.88 -1.32
N GLY A 84 2.41 -8.88 -0.89
CA GLY A 84 2.26 -9.57 0.38
C GLY A 84 1.22 -10.69 0.35
N ARG A 85 1.06 -11.32 1.52
CA ARG A 85 0.23 -12.53 1.69
C ARG A 85 -1.22 -12.36 1.24
N TYR A 86 -1.77 -11.17 1.43
CA TYR A 86 -3.18 -10.87 1.18
C TYR A 86 -3.40 -9.99 -0.06
N ALA A 87 -2.42 -9.94 -0.97
CA ALA A 87 -2.45 -9.11 -2.18
C ALA A 87 -3.72 -9.29 -3.02
N ARG A 88 -4.24 -10.53 -3.11
CA ARG A 88 -5.45 -10.87 -3.88
C ARG A 88 -6.74 -10.22 -3.36
N PHE A 89 -6.74 -9.72 -2.14
CA PHE A 89 -7.90 -9.05 -1.52
C PHE A 89 -7.76 -7.52 -1.52
N GLY A 90 -6.60 -6.98 -1.92
CA GLY A 90 -6.41 -5.54 -2.03
C GLY A 90 -7.29 -4.97 -3.13
N SER A 91 -8.03 -3.90 -2.82
CA SER A 91 -8.99 -3.29 -3.74
C SER A 91 -8.37 -2.59 -4.97
N GLY A 92 -7.05 -2.47 -5.01
CA GLY A 92 -6.37 -1.77 -6.11
C GLY A 92 -6.82 -0.31 -6.30
N GLN A 93 -7.34 0.36 -5.28
CA GLN A 93 -7.82 1.75 -5.39
C GLN A 93 -6.70 2.79 -5.58
N GLY A 94 -5.45 2.38 -5.37
CA GLY A 94 -4.27 3.18 -5.67
C GLY A 94 -3.47 2.58 -6.84
N PRO A 95 -2.46 3.28 -7.33
CA PRO A 95 -1.56 2.72 -8.34
C PRO A 95 -0.82 1.52 -7.75
N SER A 96 -0.74 0.42 -8.50
CA SER A 96 0.05 -0.74 -8.09
C SER A 96 1.55 -0.43 -8.14
N ALA A 97 2.35 -1.17 -7.37
CA ALA A 97 3.80 -1.04 -7.43
C ALA A 97 4.35 -1.22 -8.85
N ALA A 98 3.80 -2.15 -9.63
CA ALA A 98 4.18 -2.35 -11.02
C ALA A 98 3.88 -1.13 -11.90
N GLN A 99 2.72 -0.48 -11.71
CA GLN A 99 2.40 0.77 -12.42
C GLN A 99 3.36 1.90 -12.04
N MET A 100 3.75 1.99 -10.76
CA MET A 100 4.73 2.99 -10.33
C MET A 100 6.10 2.76 -10.93
N VAL A 101 6.53 1.51 -11.01
CA VAL A 101 7.82 1.13 -11.62
C VAL A 101 7.83 1.47 -13.11
N VAL A 102 6.79 1.12 -13.85
CA VAL A 102 6.68 1.45 -15.28
C VAL A 102 6.62 2.97 -15.49
N HIS A 103 5.90 3.71 -14.65
CA HIS A 103 5.85 5.18 -14.73
C HIS A 103 7.20 5.83 -14.41
N ALA A 104 7.93 5.30 -13.43
CA ALA A 104 9.21 5.83 -12.99
C ALA A 104 10.35 5.49 -13.95
N ALA A 105 10.48 4.22 -14.33
CA ALA A 105 11.65 3.68 -15.01
C ALA A 105 11.37 3.27 -16.47
N GLY A 106 10.15 3.45 -16.96
CA GLY A 106 9.77 3.20 -18.34
C GLY A 106 9.16 1.83 -18.61
N PRO A 107 8.65 1.62 -19.85
CA PRO A 107 8.11 0.35 -20.29
C PRO A 107 9.15 -0.77 -20.17
N GLY A 108 8.73 -1.96 -19.72
CA GLY A 108 9.63 -3.10 -19.54
C GLY A 108 10.32 -3.14 -18.17
N ALA A 109 10.27 -2.07 -17.38
CA ALA A 109 10.81 -2.07 -16.04
C ALA A 109 10.07 -3.06 -15.13
N VAL A 110 10.81 -3.88 -14.38
CA VAL A 110 10.27 -4.90 -13.47
C VAL A 110 10.80 -4.73 -12.05
N ILE A 111 9.99 -5.10 -11.07
CA ILE A 111 10.39 -5.08 -9.66
C ILE A 111 11.40 -6.19 -9.39
N VAL A 112 12.53 -5.85 -8.78
CA VAL A 112 13.57 -6.82 -8.42
C VAL A 112 13.15 -7.57 -7.15
N GLY A 113 12.86 -8.86 -7.28
CA GLY A 113 12.64 -9.78 -6.17
C GLY A 113 11.65 -9.25 -5.12
N SER A 114 12.02 -9.34 -3.83
CA SER A 114 11.21 -8.94 -2.68
C SER A 114 11.56 -7.54 -2.14
N THR A 115 12.04 -6.62 -3.00
CA THR A 115 12.52 -5.29 -2.57
C THR A 115 11.40 -4.31 -2.21
N LEU A 116 10.12 -4.68 -2.40
CA LEU A 116 9.00 -3.80 -2.10
C LEU A 116 8.88 -3.50 -0.60
N GLY A 117 9.18 -2.25 -0.24
CA GLY A 117 8.94 -1.67 1.07
C GLY A 117 7.71 -0.76 1.08
N VAL A 118 7.19 -0.46 2.28
CA VAL A 118 5.92 0.26 2.45
C VAL A 118 5.98 1.49 3.36
N LYS A 119 7.17 1.84 3.87
CA LYS A 119 7.35 3.00 4.77
C LYS A 119 8.66 3.75 4.46
N PRO A 120 8.66 4.64 3.49
CA PRO A 120 7.65 4.91 2.45
C PRO A 120 7.53 3.73 1.46
N PHE A 121 6.58 3.80 0.54
CA PHE A 121 6.56 2.84 -0.57
C PHE A 121 7.80 2.99 -1.43
N HIS A 122 8.50 1.89 -1.67
CA HIS A 122 9.68 1.86 -2.52
C HIS A 122 9.95 0.45 -3.04
N CYS A 123 10.71 0.36 -4.10
CA CYS A 123 11.32 -0.88 -4.58
C CYS A 123 12.54 -0.60 -5.44
N LEU A 124 13.32 -1.63 -5.71
CA LEU A 124 14.32 -1.60 -6.77
C LEU A 124 13.68 -2.09 -8.07
N ALA A 125 13.83 -1.34 -9.13
CA ALA A 125 13.40 -1.68 -10.48
C ALA A 125 14.62 -2.04 -11.33
N SER A 126 14.49 -3.08 -12.15
CA SER A 126 15.48 -3.43 -13.18
C SER A 126 14.96 -2.98 -14.54
N THR A 127 15.84 -2.37 -15.33
CA THR A 127 15.65 -2.00 -16.74
C THR A 127 16.85 -2.45 -17.56
N ASP A 128 16.77 -2.33 -18.87
CA ASP A 128 17.92 -2.60 -19.76
C ASP A 128 19.10 -1.64 -19.48
N ALA A 129 18.82 -0.46 -18.92
CA ALA A 129 19.84 0.54 -18.58
C ALA A 129 20.45 0.35 -17.18
N GLY A 130 19.95 -0.60 -16.37
CA GLY A 130 20.46 -0.87 -15.02
C GLY A 130 19.37 -0.88 -13.95
N SER A 131 19.79 -0.64 -12.70
CA SER A 131 18.89 -0.66 -11.54
C SER A 131 18.53 0.76 -11.11
N THR A 132 17.23 0.98 -10.87
CA THR A 132 16.67 2.25 -10.41
C THR A 132 15.90 2.05 -9.12
N PHE A 133 16.22 2.81 -8.08
CA PHE A 133 15.42 2.85 -6.87
C PHE A 133 14.19 3.75 -7.10
N VAL A 134 13.01 3.19 -6.94
CA VAL A 134 11.74 3.91 -7.11
C VAL A 134 11.06 4.05 -5.76
N THR A 135 10.76 5.28 -5.36
CA THR A 135 9.96 5.56 -4.17
C THR A 135 8.76 6.43 -4.52
N TRP A 136 7.59 6.18 -3.88
CA TRP A 136 6.37 6.91 -4.22
C TRP A 136 5.45 7.15 -3.04
N GLY A 137 4.63 8.19 -3.17
CA GLY A 137 3.64 8.57 -2.18
C GLY A 137 3.03 9.94 -2.45
N GLU A 138 2.17 10.38 -1.55
CA GLU A 138 1.50 11.69 -1.63
C GLU A 138 2.48 12.85 -1.39
N ALA A 139 2.16 14.05 -1.91
CA ALA A 139 2.98 15.26 -1.79
C ALA A 139 3.39 15.59 -0.34
N ARG A 140 2.49 15.39 0.64
CA ARG A 140 2.78 15.60 2.07
C ARG A 140 3.89 14.68 2.62
N ASN A 141 4.19 13.57 1.94
CA ASN A 141 5.24 12.63 2.31
C ASN A 141 6.56 12.89 1.58
N PHE A 142 6.66 13.93 0.75
CA PHE A 142 7.79 14.20 -0.12
C PHE A 142 9.15 14.11 0.60
N ARG A 143 9.27 14.72 1.78
CA ARG A 143 10.50 14.64 2.59
C ARG A 143 10.94 13.21 2.88
N HIS A 144 10.00 12.32 3.20
CA HIS A 144 10.32 10.92 3.50
C HIS A 144 10.70 10.13 2.25
N LEU A 145 10.11 10.49 1.09
CA LEU A 145 10.46 9.89 -0.19
C LEU A 145 11.88 10.26 -0.59
N VAL A 146 12.22 11.56 -0.53
CA VAL A 146 13.57 12.05 -0.81
C VAL A 146 14.58 11.39 0.13
N TRP A 147 14.31 11.35 1.44
CA TRP A 147 15.19 10.71 2.40
C TRP A 147 15.43 9.23 2.11
N ALA A 148 14.40 8.47 1.75
CA ALA A 148 14.54 7.07 1.38
C ALA A 148 15.41 6.89 0.11
N ALA A 149 15.24 7.77 -0.89
CA ALA A 149 16.04 7.75 -2.09
C ALA A 149 17.53 8.06 -1.79
N LEU A 150 17.81 9.09 -0.99
CA LEU A 150 19.17 9.46 -0.61
C LEU A 150 19.86 8.37 0.21
N ASN A 151 19.17 7.77 1.17
CA ASN A 151 19.73 6.64 1.93
C ASN A 151 20.08 5.47 1.02
N HIS A 152 19.20 5.14 0.06
CA HIS A 152 19.48 4.06 -0.87
C HIS A 152 20.72 4.37 -1.74
N LEU A 153 20.84 5.59 -2.26
CA LEU A 153 21.98 6.01 -3.09
C LEU A 153 23.28 6.07 -2.29
N ALA A 154 23.23 6.41 -1.00
CA ALA A 154 24.41 6.39 -0.14
C ALA A 154 25.00 4.96 -0.01
N ASP A 155 24.13 3.96 0.11
CA ASP A 155 24.52 2.55 0.19
C ASP A 155 24.82 1.93 -1.20
N ASN A 156 24.24 2.49 -2.28
CA ASN A 156 24.28 1.96 -3.64
C ASN A 156 24.55 3.07 -4.67
N PRO A 157 25.73 3.66 -4.71
CA PRO A 157 26.01 4.86 -5.52
C PRO A 157 25.97 4.62 -7.04
N ALA A 158 25.98 3.38 -7.48
CA ALA A 158 25.85 3.03 -8.90
C ALA A 158 24.39 3.02 -9.41
N ASN A 159 23.41 3.06 -8.50
CA ASN A 159 22.00 3.09 -8.86
C ASN A 159 21.55 4.54 -9.17
N SER A 160 20.46 4.64 -9.95
CA SER A 160 19.68 5.88 -10.04
C SER A 160 18.51 5.84 -9.05
N ALA A 161 17.90 6.99 -8.78
CA ALA A 161 16.71 7.04 -7.95
C ALA A 161 15.65 7.99 -8.53
N VAL A 162 14.39 7.53 -8.49
CA VAL A 162 13.22 8.28 -8.95
C VAL A 162 12.22 8.40 -7.81
N VAL A 163 11.82 9.64 -7.54
CA VAL A 163 10.75 9.97 -6.61
C VAL A 163 9.46 10.20 -7.39
N VAL A 164 8.39 9.49 -7.09
CA VAL A 164 7.10 9.67 -7.73
C VAL A 164 6.08 10.22 -6.73
N ILE A 165 5.56 11.41 -7.02
CA ILE A 165 4.45 11.99 -6.26
C ILE A 165 3.13 11.51 -6.85
N THR A 166 2.35 10.80 -6.04
CA THR A 166 1.00 10.38 -6.42
C THR A 166 0.01 11.48 -6.10
N GLU A 167 -0.68 11.98 -7.14
CA GLU A 167 -1.72 13.00 -7.01
C GLU A 167 -3.10 12.37 -7.03
N THR A 168 -3.99 12.83 -6.15
CA THR A 168 -5.42 12.54 -6.21
C THR A 168 -6.16 13.71 -6.87
N MET A 169 -7.37 13.45 -7.37
CA MET A 169 -8.22 14.53 -7.90
C MET A 169 -8.68 15.49 -6.79
N ALA A 170 -8.74 15.03 -5.54
CA ALA A 170 -9.17 15.82 -4.39
C ALA A 170 -8.07 16.77 -3.87
N GLU A 171 -6.81 16.35 -3.97
CA GLU A 171 -5.66 17.07 -3.43
C GLU A 171 -4.51 17.08 -4.46
N PRO A 172 -4.61 17.86 -5.54
CA PRO A 172 -3.50 18.05 -6.46
C PRO A 172 -2.45 18.95 -5.81
N ALA A 173 -1.17 18.66 -6.00
CA ALA A 173 -0.12 19.58 -5.59
C ALA A 173 -0.23 20.90 -6.35
N THR A 174 -0.10 22.02 -5.65
CA THR A 174 -0.11 23.36 -6.24
C THR A 174 1.13 23.59 -7.13
N ALA A 175 1.06 24.57 -8.01
CA ALA A 175 2.20 24.92 -8.85
C ALA A 175 3.43 25.34 -8.02
N ALA A 176 3.22 26.05 -6.92
CA ALA A 176 4.29 26.46 -6.00
C ALA A 176 4.94 25.27 -5.30
N GLU A 177 4.13 24.31 -4.82
CA GLU A 177 4.66 23.07 -4.23
C GLU A 177 5.46 22.24 -5.23
N LYS A 178 4.96 22.11 -6.47
CA LYS A 178 5.67 21.41 -7.54
C LYS A 178 7.01 22.06 -7.85
N ALA A 179 7.03 23.39 -7.96
CA ALA A 179 8.27 24.13 -8.21
C ALA A 179 9.29 23.92 -7.10
N LEU A 180 8.86 23.99 -5.83
CA LEU A 180 9.73 23.74 -4.69
C LEU A 180 10.25 22.28 -4.66
N GLN A 181 9.37 21.33 -4.89
CA GLN A 181 9.72 19.90 -4.91
C GLN A 181 10.74 19.61 -6.03
N GLN A 182 10.56 20.23 -7.20
CA GLN A 182 11.48 20.10 -8.33
C GLN A 182 12.86 20.65 -7.99
N ILE A 183 12.95 21.85 -7.41
CA ILE A 183 14.21 22.45 -6.98
C ILE A 183 14.94 21.56 -5.97
N ILE A 184 14.22 20.99 -5.01
CA ILE A 184 14.80 20.08 -4.01
C ILE A 184 15.32 18.80 -4.68
N ALA A 185 14.52 18.18 -5.54
CA ALA A 185 14.92 16.97 -6.23
C ALA A 185 16.18 17.18 -7.09
N GLU A 186 16.24 18.27 -7.84
CA GLU A 186 17.41 18.64 -8.66
C GLU A 186 18.67 18.83 -7.80
N ARG A 187 18.56 19.53 -6.66
CA ARG A 187 19.70 19.73 -5.74
C ARG A 187 20.17 18.42 -5.11
N CYS A 188 19.30 17.44 -5.01
CA CYS A 188 19.61 16.10 -4.50
C CYS A 188 20.02 15.12 -5.61
N SER A 189 20.11 15.55 -6.88
CA SER A 189 20.37 14.69 -8.04
C SER A 189 19.35 13.55 -8.18
N LEU A 190 18.09 13.81 -7.83
CA LEU A 190 16.99 12.89 -7.93
C LEU A 190 16.07 13.24 -9.10
N GLU A 191 15.59 12.25 -9.83
CA GLU A 191 14.51 12.44 -10.79
C GLU A 191 13.18 12.51 -10.06
N LEU A 192 12.34 13.52 -10.37
CA LEU A 192 11.01 13.70 -9.81
C LEU A 192 9.94 13.54 -10.89
N LYS A 193 8.96 12.68 -10.63
CA LYS A 193 7.80 12.48 -11.51
C LYS A 193 6.50 12.65 -10.73
N TYR A 194 5.44 13.03 -11.43
CA TYR A 194 4.08 13.13 -10.89
C TYR A 194 3.19 12.09 -11.56
N TYR A 195 2.52 11.28 -10.74
CA TYR A 195 1.56 10.29 -11.20
C TYR A 195 0.15 10.69 -10.80
N ARG A 196 -0.71 10.87 -11.78
CA ARG A 196 -2.14 11.08 -11.56
C ARG A 196 -2.89 9.83 -11.99
N ALA A 197 -3.55 9.15 -11.06
CA ALA A 197 -4.40 8.02 -11.39
C ALA A 197 -5.55 8.48 -12.30
N ALA A 198 -5.63 7.93 -13.49
CA ALA A 198 -6.81 8.11 -14.33
C ALA A 198 -8.03 7.52 -13.58
N ASN A 199 -9.16 8.22 -13.59
CA ASN A 199 -10.39 7.78 -12.93
C ASN A 199 -10.83 6.40 -13.47
N GLN A 200 -10.44 5.33 -12.81
CA GLN A 200 -10.82 3.94 -13.19
C GLN A 200 -12.34 3.70 -13.07
N ARG A 201 -13.11 4.61 -12.45
CA ARG A 201 -14.57 4.49 -12.34
C ARG A 201 -15.32 4.57 -13.67
N ARG A 202 -14.74 5.17 -14.73
CA ARG A 202 -15.38 5.25 -16.06
C ARG A 202 -15.24 3.97 -16.90
N ALA A 203 -14.25 3.14 -16.64
CA ALA A 203 -14.03 1.92 -17.42
C ALA A 203 -14.90 0.73 -16.95
N ALA A 204 -15.37 0.75 -15.70
CA ALA A 204 -16.23 -0.31 -15.17
C ALA A 204 -17.70 -0.16 -15.56
N VAL A 205 -18.19 1.08 -15.78
CA VAL A 205 -19.58 1.35 -16.17
C VAL A 205 -19.83 1.01 -17.64
N ASN A 206 -18.84 1.14 -18.52
CA ASN A 206 -19.00 0.84 -19.94
C ASN A 206 -18.85 -0.65 -20.34
N ARG A 207 -18.61 -1.56 -19.40
CA ARG A 207 -18.57 -3.01 -19.67
C ARG A 207 -19.83 -3.76 -19.24
N GLY A 208 -20.81 -3.06 -18.68
CA GLY A 208 -22.06 -3.65 -18.21
C GLY A 208 -23.23 -3.62 -19.20
N ASP A 209 -23.07 -2.99 -20.37
CA ASP A 209 -24.15 -2.85 -21.37
C ASP A 209 -23.68 -3.37 -22.75
N GLN A 210 -23.29 -4.64 -22.83
CA GLN A 210 -23.26 -5.41 -24.09
C GLN A 210 -23.64 -6.86 -23.81
#